data_13bc80a5a35d072a7624d6f8b24fd854
#
_entry.id   13bc80a5a35d072a7624d6f8b24fd854
#
_cell.length_a   1.000
_cell.length_b   1.000
_cell.length_c   1.000
_cell.angle_alpha   90.00
_cell.angle_beta   90.00
_cell.angle_gamma   90.00
#
_symmetry.space_group_name_H-M   'P 1'
#
loop_
_entity.id
_entity.type
_entity.pdbx_description
1 polymer ?
#
loop_
_entity_poly.entity_id
_entity_poly.type
_entity_poly.pdbx_seq_one_letter_code
_entity_poly.pdbx_strand_id
1 'polypeptide(L)'
;NHFGNSTYIFTPLYIANYCENYCVYCGFNCYNDIHRKQLSMEEIEHEMKVIADSGIEEILMLTGESKSKSSITYIGDACRLAKKYFRNVGLEIYPCNTKDYAYLHECGADYVTVFQETYNADKYETLHLMGHKRVFPYRFEAQERALMGGMRGVGFSALLGLSDFRKDALATALHVYYLQRKYPHAEMSLSC
;
A
#
# COMPACT_ATOMS: atom_id res chain seq x y z
N ASN A 1 -18.95 -0.61 21.14
CA ASN A 1 -18.54 0.79 21.35
C ASN A 1 -17.06 0.95 21.73
N HIS A 2 -16.21 0.00 21.30
CA HIS A 2 -14.78 0.02 21.62
C HIS A 2 -14.07 1.23 20.99
N PHE A 3 -14.45 1.62 19.78
CA PHE A 3 -13.83 2.72 19.01
C PHE A 3 -14.59 4.05 19.11
N GLY A 4 -15.68 4.12 19.90
CA GLY A 4 -16.52 5.32 20.00
C GLY A 4 -17.28 5.64 18.71
N ASN A 5 -17.53 6.93 18.49
CA ASN A 5 -18.26 7.43 17.32
C ASN A 5 -17.37 8.15 16.31
N SER A 6 -16.04 8.04 16.44
CA SER A 6 -15.10 8.67 15.52
C SER A 6 -14.94 7.82 14.26
N THR A 7 -14.96 8.48 13.12
CA THR A 7 -14.67 7.86 11.82
C THR A 7 -13.46 8.55 11.21
N TYR A 8 -12.48 7.77 10.77
CA TYR A 8 -11.35 8.29 10.04
C TYR A 8 -11.68 8.28 8.55
N ILE A 9 -11.41 9.39 7.89
CA ILE A 9 -11.64 9.54 6.45
C ILE A 9 -10.30 9.88 5.82
N PHE A 10 -9.91 9.14 4.80
CA PHE A 10 -8.74 9.41 3.98
C PHE A 10 -9.13 9.51 2.51
N THR A 11 -8.24 10.09 1.71
CA THR A 11 -8.39 10.08 0.26
C THR A 11 -7.15 9.48 -0.40
N PRO A 12 -7.31 8.70 -1.48
CA PRO A 12 -6.19 8.22 -2.27
C PRO A 12 -5.63 9.32 -3.17
N LEU A 13 -4.30 9.38 -3.30
CA LEU A 13 -3.60 10.19 -4.30
C LEU A 13 -2.62 9.32 -5.08
N TYR A 14 -2.89 9.08 -6.35
CA TYR A 14 -1.98 8.39 -7.26
C TYR A 14 -0.86 9.32 -7.70
N ILE A 15 0.35 9.14 -7.19
CA ILE A 15 1.51 9.96 -7.56
C ILE A 15 2.25 9.42 -8.79
N ALA A 16 2.06 8.14 -9.12
CA ALA A 16 2.55 7.53 -10.37
C ALA A 16 1.75 6.28 -10.72
N ASN A 17 1.57 5.99 -12.03
CA ASN A 17 0.83 4.80 -12.48
C ASN A 17 1.65 3.86 -13.39
N TYR A 18 2.98 4.03 -13.44
CA TYR A 18 3.87 3.08 -14.10
C TYR A 18 3.92 1.77 -13.31
N CYS A 19 3.76 0.63 -14.00
CA CYS A 19 3.83 -0.70 -13.41
C CYS A 19 4.63 -1.64 -14.31
N GLU A 20 5.46 -2.48 -13.70
CA GLU A 20 6.29 -3.49 -14.40
C GLU A 20 5.68 -4.88 -14.33
N ASN A 21 4.54 -5.02 -13.63
CA ASN A 21 3.88 -6.31 -13.45
C ASN A 21 2.84 -6.59 -14.54
N TYR A 22 2.64 -7.88 -14.82
CA TYR A 22 1.50 -8.35 -15.59
C TYR A 22 0.55 -9.15 -14.69
N CYS A 23 -0.42 -8.43 -14.11
CA CYS A 23 -1.53 -9.03 -13.37
C CYS A 23 -2.76 -9.03 -14.28
N VAL A 24 -3.37 -10.19 -14.52
CA VAL A 24 -4.42 -10.36 -15.54
C VAL A 24 -5.70 -9.56 -15.25
N TYR A 25 -5.90 -9.10 -14.01
CA TYR A 25 -7.08 -8.35 -13.56
C TYR A 25 -6.83 -6.84 -13.40
N CYS A 26 -5.58 -6.39 -13.52
CA CYS A 26 -5.22 -5.03 -13.12
C CYS A 26 -5.17 -4.07 -14.33
N GLY A 27 -5.86 -2.93 -14.20
CA GLY A 27 -5.82 -1.87 -15.22
C GLY A 27 -4.44 -1.26 -15.42
N PHE A 28 -3.56 -1.33 -14.42
CA PHE A 28 -2.19 -0.81 -14.50
C PHE A 28 -1.18 -1.82 -15.05
N ASN A 29 -1.61 -3.03 -15.47
CA ASN A 29 -0.65 -4.00 -15.98
C ASN A 29 0.17 -3.42 -17.14
N CYS A 30 1.42 -3.88 -17.28
CA CYS A 30 2.40 -3.28 -18.16
C CYS A 30 2.05 -3.33 -19.67
N TYR A 31 1.11 -4.20 -20.06
CA TYR A 31 0.66 -4.34 -21.46
C TYR A 31 -0.58 -3.51 -21.79
N ASN A 32 -1.24 -2.92 -20.79
CA ASN A 32 -2.39 -2.07 -21.08
C ASN A 32 -1.92 -0.72 -21.63
N ASP A 33 -2.53 -0.35 -22.76
CA ASP A 33 -2.34 0.97 -23.38
C ASP A 33 -3.16 2.02 -22.61
N ILE A 34 -2.55 2.60 -21.59
CA ILE A 34 -3.12 3.68 -20.79
C ILE A 34 -2.14 4.84 -20.69
N HIS A 35 -2.64 6.02 -20.48
CA HIS A 35 -1.78 7.19 -20.22
C HIS A 35 -0.96 6.96 -18.94
N ARG A 36 0.37 6.94 -19.07
CA ARG A 36 1.30 6.77 -17.95
C ARG A 36 1.86 8.11 -17.54
N LYS A 37 1.82 8.37 -16.22
CA LYS A 37 2.37 9.60 -15.66
C LYS A 37 3.00 9.32 -14.29
N GLN A 38 4.04 10.07 -14.00
CA GLN A 38 4.63 10.29 -12.69
C GLN A 38 4.51 11.79 -12.43
N LEU A 39 3.89 12.17 -11.33
CA LEU A 39 3.71 13.57 -10.96
C LEU A 39 5.02 14.18 -10.50
N SER A 40 5.26 15.46 -10.81
CA SER A 40 6.34 16.21 -10.18
C SER A 40 6.00 16.55 -8.72
N MET A 41 6.99 16.97 -7.92
CA MET A 41 6.73 17.39 -6.54
C MET A 41 5.80 18.59 -6.46
N GLU A 42 5.85 19.50 -7.43
CA GLU A 42 4.97 20.65 -7.53
C GLU A 42 3.52 20.23 -7.83
N GLU A 43 3.33 19.27 -8.73
CA GLU A 43 2.00 18.70 -9.03
C GLU A 43 1.44 17.97 -7.81
N ILE A 44 2.26 17.16 -7.12
CA ILE A 44 1.88 16.47 -5.89
C ILE A 44 1.48 17.50 -4.81
N GLU A 45 2.26 18.56 -4.63
CA GLU A 45 1.95 19.60 -3.64
C GLU A 45 0.65 20.32 -3.96
N HIS A 46 0.38 20.59 -5.23
CA HIS A 46 -0.87 21.20 -5.66
C HIS A 46 -2.09 20.33 -5.28
N GLU A 47 -2.05 19.04 -5.63
CA GLU A 47 -3.12 18.10 -5.27
C GLU A 47 -3.30 17.99 -3.75
N MET A 48 -2.20 17.90 -2.99
CA MET A 48 -2.23 17.82 -1.54
C MET A 48 -2.87 19.04 -0.89
N LYS A 49 -2.63 20.25 -1.41
CA LYS A 49 -3.28 21.47 -0.93
C LYS A 49 -4.79 21.43 -1.14
N VAL A 50 -5.24 21.04 -2.33
CA VAL A 50 -6.67 20.91 -2.64
C VAL A 50 -7.35 19.92 -1.71
N ILE A 51 -6.69 18.78 -1.45
CA ILE A 51 -7.21 17.75 -0.54
C ILE A 51 -7.27 18.29 0.91
N ALA A 52 -6.21 18.92 1.38
CA ALA A 52 -6.14 19.46 2.74
C ALA A 52 -7.18 20.57 2.97
N ASP A 53 -7.40 21.44 1.97
CA ASP A 53 -8.41 22.50 2.01
C ASP A 53 -9.84 21.95 2.13
N SER A 54 -10.08 20.69 1.76
CA SER A 54 -11.37 20.02 1.99
C SER A 54 -11.60 19.57 3.44
N GLY A 55 -10.60 19.67 4.31
CA GLY A 55 -10.63 19.25 5.72
C GLY A 55 -10.26 17.79 5.96
N ILE A 56 -9.77 17.07 4.95
CA ILE A 56 -9.26 15.70 5.09
C ILE A 56 -7.88 15.76 5.73
N GLU A 57 -7.70 15.01 6.83
CA GLU A 57 -6.44 14.98 7.62
C GLU A 57 -5.54 13.78 7.32
N GLU A 58 -5.99 12.84 6.48
CA GLU A 58 -5.28 11.62 6.16
C GLU A 58 -5.22 11.40 4.65
N ILE A 59 -4.03 11.07 4.15
CA ILE A 59 -3.80 10.76 2.74
C ILE A 59 -3.23 9.36 2.58
N LEU A 60 -3.70 8.63 1.56
CA LEU A 60 -3.11 7.39 1.09
C LEU A 60 -2.44 7.63 -0.26
N MET A 61 -1.13 7.66 -0.30
CA MET A 61 -0.40 7.81 -1.56
C MET A 61 -0.19 6.47 -2.24
N LEU A 62 -0.52 6.41 -3.52
CA LEU A 62 -0.45 5.18 -4.32
C LEU A 62 0.51 5.34 -5.49
N THR A 63 1.19 4.23 -5.81
CA THR A 63 1.94 4.09 -7.06
C THR A 63 1.60 2.78 -7.75
N GLY A 64 1.81 2.74 -9.07
CA GLY A 64 2.06 1.46 -9.71
C GLY A 64 3.39 0.86 -9.21
N GLU A 65 3.58 -0.44 -9.43
CA GLU A 65 4.78 -1.13 -8.98
C GLU A 65 5.91 -1.05 -10.02
N SER A 66 6.60 0.10 -10.04
CA SER A 66 7.81 0.33 -10.84
C SER A 66 8.87 1.02 -10.00
N LYS A 67 9.91 0.29 -9.63
CA LYS A 67 11.02 0.84 -8.85
C LYS A 67 11.83 1.88 -9.61
N SER A 68 11.85 1.78 -10.94
CA SER A 68 12.59 2.73 -11.80
C SER A 68 11.87 4.07 -11.93
N LYS A 69 10.52 4.06 -11.93
CA LYS A 69 9.69 5.27 -12.06
C LYS A 69 9.22 5.82 -10.71
N SER A 70 9.04 4.97 -9.72
CA SER A 70 8.63 5.36 -8.36
C SER A 70 9.69 4.87 -7.38
N SER A 71 10.89 5.49 -7.44
CA SER A 71 11.98 5.12 -6.53
C SER A 71 11.62 5.40 -5.07
N ILE A 72 12.28 4.71 -4.15
CA ILE A 72 12.09 4.92 -2.71
C ILE A 72 12.37 6.38 -2.31
N THR A 73 13.34 7.01 -2.94
CA THR A 73 13.64 8.44 -2.73
C THR A 73 12.49 9.34 -3.18
N TYR A 74 11.94 9.11 -4.37
CA TYR A 74 10.79 9.85 -4.87
C TYR A 74 9.57 9.72 -3.94
N ILE A 75 9.26 8.49 -3.48
CA ILE A 75 8.17 8.25 -2.54
C ILE A 75 8.47 8.92 -1.19
N GLY A 76 9.72 8.85 -0.71
CA GLY A 76 10.14 9.52 0.52
C GLY A 76 10.01 11.05 0.46
N ASP A 77 10.35 11.66 -0.66
CA ASP A 77 10.17 13.11 -0.86
C ASP A 77 8.68 13.50 -0.87
N ALA A 78 7.83 12.67 -1.49
CA ALA A 78 6.37 12.84 -1.41
C ALA A 78 5.85 12.68 0.03
N CYS A 79 6.40 11.76 0.85
CA CYS A 79 6.04 11.62 2.27
C CYS A 79 6.39 12.88 3.06
N ARG A 80 7.61 13.42 2.90
CA ARG A 80 8.03 14.67 3.55
C ARG A 80 7.12 15.84 3.19
N LEU A 81 6.69 15.87 1.94
CA LEU A 81 5.76 16.88 1.46
C LEU A 81 4.38 16.70 2.11
N ALA A 82 3.85 15.46 2.12
CA ALA A 82 2.55 15.12 2.70
C ALA A 82 2.46 15.48 4.19
N LYS A 83 3.53 15.31 4.98
CA LYS A 83 3.56 15.68 6.40
C LYS A 83 3.38 17.17 6.69
N LYS A 84 3.50 18.04 5.69
CA LYS A 84 3.18 19.47 5.85
C LYS A 84 1.67 19.73 5.88
N TYR A 85 0.88 18.84 5.32
CA TYR A 85 -0.55 19.02 5.07
C TYR A 85 -1.42 18.02 5.84
N PHE A 86 -0.91 16.83 6.10
CA PHE A 86 -1.69 15.72 6.66
C PHE A 86 -1.13 15.21 7.98
N ARG A 87 -2.03 14.87 8.88
CA ARG A 87 -1.71 14.26 10.16
C ARG A 87 -1.20 12.83 10.00
N ASN A 88 -1.89 12.04 9.13
CA ASN A 88 -1.55 10.66 8.83
C ASN A 88 -1.21 10.50 7.35
N VAL A 89 -0.12 9.79 7.07
CA VAL A 89 0.36 9.52 5.72
C VAL A 89 0.49 8.01 5.53
N GLY A 90 -0.40 7.47 4.71
CA GLY A 90 -0.40 6.07 4.28
C GLY A 90 0.26 5.88 2.93
N LEU A 91 0.77 4.68 2.71
CA LEU A 91 1.34 4.26 1.44
C LEU A 91 0.69 2.97 0.94
N GLU A 92 0.37 2.94 -0.35
CA GLU A 92 0.02 1.72 -1.07
C GLU A 92 0.96 1.60 -2.27
N ILE A 93 2.06 0.91 -2.05
CA ILE A 93 3.18 0.81 -2.99
C ILE A 93 3.65 -0.65 -3.13
N TYR A 94 4.62 -0.89 -3.99
CA TYR A 94 5.23 -2.21 -4.10
C TYR A 94 5.88 -2.65 -2.77
N PRO A 95 5.94 -3.97 -2.49
CA PRO A 95 6.64 -4.49 -1.31
C PRO A 95 8.10 -4.06 -1.27
N CYS A 96 8.52 -3.59 -0.10
CA CYS A 96 9.87 -3.09 0.14
C CYS A 96 10.64 -3.98 1.12
N ASN A 97 11.95 -3.78 1.20
CA ASN A 97 12.79 -4.33 2.26
C ASN A 97 12.60 -3.51 3.56
N THR A 98 12.96 -4.09 4.68
CA THR A 98 12.87 -3.43 6.00
C THR A 98 13.59 -2.08 6.02
N LYS A 99 14.77 -1.97 5.40
CA LYS A 99 15.53 -0.71 5.32
C LYS A 99 14.81 0.38 4.52
N ASP A 100 14.14 -0.01 3.43
CA ASP A 100 13.38 0.91 2.61
C ASP A 100 12.14 1.41 3.38
N TYR A 101 11.45 0.52 4.10
CA TYR A 101 10.34 0.91 4.97
C TYR A 101 10.80 1.82 6.12
N ALA A 102 11.96 1.55 6.73
CA ALA A 102 12.52 2.43 7.76
C ALA A 102 12.80 3.84 7.20
N TYR A 103 13.39 3.93 6.02
CA TYR A 103 13.61 5.21 5.35
C TYR A 103 12.30 5.95 5.05
N LEU A 104 11.27 5.26 4.55
CA LEU A 104 9.97 5.86 4.29
C LEU A 104 9.28 6.32 5.58
N HIS A 105 9.43 5.58 6.67
CA HIS A 105 8.95 5.98 7.99
C HIS A 105 9.67 7.25 8.47
N GLU A 106 10.98 7.32 8.36
CA GLU A 106 11.78 8.53 8.66
C GLU A 106 11.37 9.73 7.80
N CYS A 107 10.89 9.49 6.56
CA CYS A 107 10.34 10.52 5.70
C CYS A 107 8.92 10.96 6.09
N GLY A 108 8.27 10.27 7.03
CA GLY A 108 6.97 10.64 7.55
C GLY A 108 5.82 9.71 7.19
N ALA A 109 6.06 8.55 6.58
CA ALA A 109 5.01 7.55 6.39
C ALA A 109 4.63 6.92 7.73
N ASP A 110 3.33 6.88 8.02
CA ASP A 110 2.78 6.32 9.26
C ASP A 110 2.41 4.85 9.11
N TYR A 111 1.88 4.46 7.97
CA TYR A 111 1.44 3.09 7.71
C TYR A 111 1.60 2.72 6.23
N VAL A 112 1.55 1.42 5.95
CA VAL A 112 1.57 0.90 4.58
C VAL A 112 0.51 -0.18 4.41
N THR A 113 -0.13 -0.20 3.24
CA THR A 113 -1.00 -1.29 2.82
C THR A 113 -0.33 -2.06 1.69
N VAL A 114 -0.32 -3.39 1.81
CA VAL A 114 0.13 -4.29 0.74
C VAL A 114 -0.86 -5.44 0.66
N PHE A 115 -1.73 -5.39 -0.32
CA PHE A 115 -2.75 -6.41 -0.48
C PHE A 115 -2.17 -7.69 -1.07
N GLN A 116 -2.47 -8.84 -0.44
CA GLN A 116 -2.01 -10.14 -0.90
C GLN A 116 -2.71 -10.60 -2.18
N GLU A 117 -3.87 -10.03 -2.47
CA GLU A 117 -4.76 -10.33 -3.58
C GLU A 117 -5.49 -11.67 -3.40
N THR A 118 -4.78 -12.78 -3.32
CA THR A 118 -5.30 -14.08 -2.90
C THR A 118 -4.24 -14.84 -2.10
N TYR A 119 -4.67 -15.62 -1.12
CA TYR A 119 -3.82 -16.51 -0.33
C TYR A 119 -3.68 -17.91 -0.96
N ASN A 120 -4.38 -18.18 -2.05
CA ASN A 120 -4.21 -19.39 -2.83
C ASN A 120 -2.98 -19.25 -3.73
N ALA A 121 -1.86 -19.87 -3.34
CA ALA A 121 -0.57 -19.73 -4.04
C ALA A 121 -0.62 -20.23 -5.50
N ASP A 122 -1.31 -21.33 -5.77
CA ASP A 122 -1.45 -21.87 -7.13
C ASP A 122 -2.25 -20.89 -8.01
N LYS A 123 -3.34 -20.35 -7.45
CA LYS A 123 -4.13 -19.35 -8.16
C LYS A 123 -3.35 -18.06 -8.36
N TYR A 124 -2.59 -17.63 -7.35
CA TYR A 124 -1.74 -16.44 -7.40
C TYR A 124 -0.77 -16.47 -8.57
N GLU A 125 -0.13 -17.61 -8.82
CA GLU A 125 0.81 -17.80 -9.93
C GLU A 125 0.14 -17.62 -11.30
N THR A 126 -1.10 -18.06 -11.45
CA THR A 126 -1.87 -17.91 -12.70
C THR A 126 -2.37 -16.50 -12.95
N LEU A 127 -2.40 -15.65 -11.93
CA LEU A 127 -2.88 -14.27 -12.00
C LEU A 127 -1.76 -13.25 -12.17
N HIS A 128 -0.55 -13.57 -11.70
CA HIS A 128 0.61 -12.68 -11.71
C HIS A 128 1.70 -13.26 -12.62
N LEU A 129 1.59 -12.97 -13.91
CA LEU A 129 2.36 -13.67 -14.95
C LEU A 129 3.77 -13.14 -15.13
N MET A 130 4.03 -11.85 -14.74
CA MET A 130 5.33 -11.21 -14.89
C MET A 130 5.54 -10.13 -13.83
N GLY A 131 6.80 -9.79 -13.57
CA GLY A 131 7.21 -8.72 -12.66
C GLY A 131 7.42 -9.19 -11.21
N HIS A 132 7.78 -8.24 -10.36
CA HIS A 132 8.14 -8.53 -8.95
C HIS A 132 6.94 -8.99 -8.11
N LYS A 133 5.73 -8.58 -8.46
CA LYS A 133 4.49 -9.01 -7.78
C LYS A 133 4.29 -10.52 -7.83
N ARG A 134 4.88 -11.20 -8.81
CA ARG A 134 4.81 -12.66 -8.93
C ARG A 134 5.41 -13.43 -7.76
N VAL A 135 6.28 -12.80 -6.97
CA VAL A 135 6.97 -13.46 -5.84
C VAL A 135 6.07 -13.49 -4.62
N PHE A 136 5.21 -14.51 -4.51
CA PHE A 136 4.22 -14.68 -3.46
C PHE A 136 4.79 -14.55 -2.03
N PRO A 137 5.86 -15.26 -1.60
CA PRO A 137 6.36 -15.15 -0.24
C PRO A 137 6.85 -13.76 0.10
N TYR A 138 7.52 -13.08 -0.83
CA TYR A 138 8.03 -11.73 -0.62
C TYR A 138 6.90 -10.72 -0.38
N ARG A 139 5.78 -10.88 -1.10
CA ARG A 139 4.60 -10.05 -0.90
C ARG A 139 3.90 -10.38 0.42
N PHE A 140 3.73 -11.67 0.72
CA PHE A 140 3.11 -12.14 1.95
C PHE A 140 3.78 -11.58 3.22
N GLU A 141 5.10 -11.46 3.22
CA GLU A 141 5.87 -10.98 4.37
C GLU A 141 6.03 -9.44 4.38
N ALA A 142 5.39 -8.70 3.48
CA ALA A 142 5.61 -7.26 3.33
C ALA A 142 5.19 -6.46 4.56
N GLN A 143 4.06 -6.79 5.18
CA GLN A 143 3.55 -6.12 6.37
C GLN A 143 4.48 -6.31 7.56
N GLU A 144 5.02 -7.51 7.74
CA GLU A 144 5.98 -7.76 8.82
C GLU A 144 7.26 -6.94 8.61
N ARG A 145 7.80 -6.90 7.39
CA ARG A 145 8.96 -6.05 7.09
C ARG A 145 8.70 -4.57 7.33
N ALA A 146 7.47 -4.11 7.06
CA ALA A 146 7.07 -2.73 7.32
C ALA A 146 7.07 -2.42 8.83
N LEU A 147 6.51 -3.31 9.65
CA LEU A 147 6.54 -3.17 11.12
C LEU A 147 7.97 -3.21 11.66
N MET A 148 8.81 -4.10 11.15
CA MET A 148 10.24 -4.15 11.49
C MET A 148 10.98 -2.86 11.08
N GLY A 149 10.49 -2.16 10.04
CA GLY A 149 10.97 -0.85 9.58
C GLY A 149 10.44 0.33 10.39
N GLY A 150 9.61 0.09 11.42
CA GLY A 150 9.09 1.13 12.31
C GLY A 150 7.74 1.70 11.93
N MET A 151 7.08 1.20 10.89
CA MET A 151 5.73 1.65 10.54
C MET A 151 4.77 1.42 11.71
N ARG A 152 3.95 2.43 12.02
CA ARG A 152 2.96 2.39 13.10
C ARG A 152 1.83 1.39 12.81
N GLY A 153 1.46 1.25 11.54
CA GLY A 153 0.37 0.40 11.12
C GLY A 153 0.60 -0.29 9.78
N VAL A 154 -0.18 -1.33 9.56
CA VAL A 154 -0.19 -2.08 8.30
C VAL A 154 -1.61 -2.49 7.90
N GLY A 155 -1.88 -2.43 6.59
CA GLY A 155 -3.14 -2.85 6.01
C GLY A 155 -3.05 -4.18 5.28
N PHE A 156 -4.12 -4.95 5.38
CA PHE A 156 -4.28 -6.27 4.78
C PHE A 156 -5.56 -6.32 3.96
N SER A 157 -5.49 -7.01 2.83
CA SER A 157 -6.68 -7.36 2.06
C SER A 157 -6.40 -8.53 1.11
N ALA A 158 -7.47 -9.19 0.74
CA ALA A 158 -7.56 -10.01 -0.46
C ALA A 158 -8.55 -9.37 -1.44
N LEU A 159 -8.27 -9.46 -2.74
CA LEU A 159 -9.23 -9.05 -3.77
C LEU A 159 -10.25 -10.19 -3.95
N LEU A 160 -11.40 -10.03 -3.29
CA LEU A 160 -12.43 -11.08 -3.24
C LEU A 160 -12.97 -11.38 -4.64
N GLY A 161 -12.98 -12.67 -5.00
CA GLY A 161 -13.39 -13.15 -6.32
C GLY A 161 -12.25 -13.66 -7.21
N LEU A 162 -11.00 -13.42 -6.85
CA LEU A 162 -9.86 -14.02 -7.57
C LEU A 162 -9.74 -15.53 -7.28
N SER A 163 -10.10 -15.95 -6.08
CA SER A 163 -10.18 -17.35 -5.64
C SER A 163 -11.44 -17.56 -4.78
N ASP A 164 -11.49 -18.61 -3.96
CA ASP A 164 -12.56 -18.81 -2.97
C ASP A 164 -12.53 -17.68 -1.93
N PHE A 165 -13.51 -16.78 -2.01
CA PHE A 165 -13.55 -15.58 -1.18
C PHE A 165 -13.60 -15.85 0.33
N ARG A 166 -14.21 -16.98 0.75
CA ARG A 166 -14.30 -17.37 2.18
C ARG A 166 -12.94 -17.79 2.70
N LYS A 167 -12.18 -18.54 1.88
CA LYS A 167 -10.82 -18.96 2.23
C LYS A 167 -9.88 -17.77 2.27
N ASP A 168 -9.97 -16.87 1.28
CA ASP A 168 -9.14 -15.66 1.24
C ASP A 168 -9.47 -14.73 2.42
N ALA A 169 -10.73 -14.50 2.73
CA ALA A 169 -11.14 -13.69 3.88
C ALA A 169 -10.64 -14.29 5.22
N LEU A 170 -10.79 -15.61 5.41
CA LEU A 170 -10.28 -16.29 6.60
C LEU A 170 -8.76 -16.22 6.67
N ALA A 171 -8.06 -16.47 5.57
CA ALA A 171 -6.60 -16.41 5.53
C ALA A 171 -6.07 -14.99 5.81
N THR A 172 -6.73 -13.95 5.28
CA THR A 172 -6.42 -12.56 5.61
C THR A 172 -6.57 -12.31 7.11
N ALA A 173 -7.70 -12.74 7.70
CA ALA A 173 -7.95 -12.59 9.14
C ALA A 173 -6.91 -13.34 10.00
N LEU A 174 -6.51 -14.55 9.60
CA LEU A 174 -5.46 -15.30 10.28
C LEU A 174 -4.09 -14.63 10.16
N HIS A 175 -3.76 -14.05 9.00
CA HIS A 175 -2.52 -13.29 8.81
C HIS A 175 -2.47 -12.09 9.77
N VAL A 176 -3.53 -11.30 9.84
CA VAL A 176 -3.70 -10.22 10.82
C VAL A 176 -3.55 -10.74 12.24
N TYR A 177 -4.27 -11.81 12.60
CA TYR A 177 -4.27 -12.37 13.95
C TYR A 177 -2.86 -12.77 14.42
N TYR A 178 -2.10 -13.50 13.57
CA TYR A 178 -0.76 -13.94 13.93
C TYR A 178 0.22 -12.76 14.02
N LEU A 179 0.12 -11.80 13.11
CA LEU A 179 1.00 -10.64 13.11
C LEU A 179 0.69 -9.69 14.28
N GLN A 180 -0.58 -9.48 14.63
CA GLN A 180 -1.00 -8.70 15.80
C GLN A 180 -0.46 -9.30 17.11
N ARG A 181 -0.39 -10.62 17.22
CA ARG A 181 0.19 -11.27 18.40
C ARG A 181 1.69 -11.05 18.51
N LYS A 182 2.38 -10.95 17.38
CA LYS A 182 3.82 -10.69 17.32
C LYS A 182 4.15 -9.21 17.54
N TYR A 183 3.25 -8.32 17.07
CA TYR A 183 3.38 -6.86 17.17
C TYR A 183 2.14 -6.24 17.82
N PRO A 184 1.95 -6.41 19.16
CA PRO A 184 0.71 -6.05 19.83
C PRO A 184 0.40 -4.56 19.85
N HIS A 185 1.41 -3.71 19.63
CA HIS A 185 1.27 -2.25 19.59
C HIS A 185 1.00 -1.69 18.20
N ALA A 186 1.11 -2.53 17.17
CA ALA A 186 0.89 -2.10 15.79
C ALA A 186 -0.60 -1.96 15.48
N GLU A 187 -0.93 -0.98 14.68
CA GLU A 187 -2.28 -0.81 14.15
C GLU A 187 -2.47 -1.74 12.95
N MET A 188 -3.52 -2.56 13.00
CA MET A 188 -3.85 -3.50 11.94
C MET A 188 -5.17 -3.09 11.28
N SER A 189 -5.14 -2.83 9.98
CA SER A 189 -6.32 -2.55 9.18
C SER A 189 -6.65 -3.73 8.29
N LEU A 190 -7.91 -4.12 8.29
CA LEU A 190 -8.45 -5.20 7.45
C LEU A 190 -9.47 -4.59 6.50
N SER A 191 -9.19 -4.66 5.21
CA SER A 191 -10.12 -4.23 4.14
C SER A 191 -10.66 -5.44 3.39
N CYS A 192 -11.87 -5.34 2.86
CA CYS A 192 -12.52 -6.34 1.99
C CYS A 192 -13.10 -5.70 0.75
#